data_5b92ba0650364cb51e77e979a68fc0bd
#
_entry.id   5b92ba0650364cb51e77e979a68fc0bd
#
_cell.length_a   1.000
_cell.length_b   1.000
_cell.length_c   1.000
_cell.angle_alpha   90.00
_cell.angle_beta   90.00
_cell.angle_gamma   90.00
#
_symmetry.space_group_name_H-M   'P 1'
#
loop_
_entity.id
_entity.type
_entity.pdbx_description
1 polymer ?
#
loop_
_entity_poly.entity_id
_entity_poly.type
_entity_poly.pdbx_seq_one_letter_code
_entity_poly.pdbx_strand_id
1 'polypeptide(L)'
;MKDIARLLRGCSLRILYVLLTIFLMYRSFVKDRTQAWNAADDAPIDAASGLIRLSGLVQFLYAQISARHDLTPVQARLLCMLAEGPKGMAELARCFGVEKAALTGLVDRVERRGLAKRTPVYGDRRAWHVTLTEAGRRAAAAFHGEVTAELESLVSALAPDDREHFRRGMVAIIAACGAGGPRGVPHHTKPLRNSSSAPSEITGRSGS
;
A
#
# COMPACT_ATOMS: atom_id res chain seq x y z
N MET A 1 -3.35 -30.32 14.91
CA MET A 1 -4.67 -30.32 14.25
C MET A 1 -5.86 -29.94 15.17
N LYS A 2 -5.69 -29.84 16.51
CA LYS A 2 -6.81 -29.50 17.44
C LYS A 2 -7.01 -27.99 17.68
N ASP A 3 -6.04 -27.15 17.35
CA ASP A 3 -6.13 -25.70 17.61
C ASP A 3 -6.79 -24.89 16.46
N ILE A 4 -6.83 -25.43 15.24
CA ILE A 4 -7.48 -24.78 14.10
C ILE A 4 -9.01 -24.78 14.26
N ALA A 5 -9.57 -25.82 14.92
CA ALA A 5 -11.01 -25.92 15.14
C ALA A 5 -11.56 -24.96 16.21
N ARG A 6 -10.70 -24.35 17.04
CA ARG A 6 -11.08 -23.36 18.05
C ARG A 6 -11.15 -21.94 17.52
N LEU A 7 -10.38 -21.63 16.48
CA LEU A 7 -10.36 -20.33 15.79
C LEU A 7 -11.57 -20.10 14.85
N LEU A 8 -12.27 -21.18 14.49
CA LEU A 8 -13.37 -21.15 13.50
C LEU A 8 -14.76 -20.87 14.09
N ARG A 9 -14.91 -20.68 15.39
CA ARG A 9 -16.24 -20.54 16.03
C ARG A 9 -16.81 -19.13 16.11
N GLY A 10 -16.22 -18.13 15.49
CA GLY A 10 -16.69 -16.73 15.57
C GLY A 10 -16.75 -15.94 14.28
N CYS A 11 -16.33 -16.49 13.16
CA CYS A 11 -16.34 -15.79 11.88
C CYS A 11 -17.38 -16.43 10.94
N SER A 12 -18.31 -15.61 10.40
CA SER A 12 -19.31 -16.08 9.47
C SER A 12 -18.64 -16.87 8.33
N LEU A 13 -19.06 -18.11 8.13
CA LEU A 13 -18.52 -19.06 7.13
C LEU A 13 -18.42 -18.44 5.72
N ARG A 14 -19.27 -17.47 5.42
CA ARG A 14 -19.25 -16.72 4.16
C ARG A 14 -18.04 -15.82 3.99
N ILE A 15 -17.61 -15.15 5.04
CA ILE A 15 -16.42 -14.25 5.00
C ILE A 15 -15.15 -15.09 4.86
N LEU A 16 -15.07 -16.21 5.58
CA LEU A 16 -13.94 -17.14 5.47
C LEU A 16 -13.89 -17.77 4.07
N TYR A 17 -15.03 -18.12 3.49
CA TYR A 17 -15.13 -18.68 2.15
C TYR A 17 -14.72 -17.66 1.08
N VAL A 18 -15.17 -16.41 1.20
CA VAL A 18 -14.79 -15.32 0.27
C VAL A 18 -13.30 -15.00 0.40
N LEU A 19 -12.76 -14.91 1.63
CA LEU A 19 -11.34 -14.67 1.84
C LEU A 19 -10.48 -15.86 1.37
N LEU A 20 -10.93 -17.08 1.61
CA LEU A 20 -10.27 -18.29 1.12
C LEU A 20 -10.35 -18.40 -0.41
N THR A 21 -11.50 -18.05 -1.00
CA THR A 21 -11.69 -18.06 -2.47
C THR A 21 -10.81 -16.98 -3.12
N ILE A 22 -10.77 -15.77 -2.56
CA ILE A 22 -9.88 -14.70 -3.02
C ILE A 22 -8.42 -15.12 -2.83
N PHE A 23 -8.06 -15.72 -1.71
CA PHE A 23 -6.70 -16.22 -1.44
C PHE A 23 -6.31 -17.38 -2.37
N LEU A 24 -7.22 -18.33 -2.62
CA LEU A 24 -6.98 -19.46 -3.52
C LEU A 24 -6.95 -19.01 -4.99
N MET A 25 -7.86 -18.13 -5.41
CA MET A 25 -7.80 -17.50 -6.74
C MET A 25 -6.51 -16.70 -6.91
N TYR A 26 -6.10 -15.93 -5.88
CA TYR A 26 -4.86 -15.18 -5.91
C TYR A 26 -3.64 -16.11 -5.96
N ARG A 27 -3.62 -17.18 -5.16
CA ARG A 27 -2.52 -18.17 -5.14
C ARG A 27 -2.45 -18.98 -6.44
N SER A 28 -3.58 -19.39 -6.99
CA SER A 28 -3.63 -20.09 -8.29
C SER A 28 -3.23 -19.16 -9.43
N PHE A 29 -3.76 -17.95 -9.44
CA PHE A 29 -3.46 -16.92 -10.42
C PHE A 29 -1.98 -16.48 -10.41
N VAL A 30 -1.33 -16.43 -9.24
CA VAL A 30 0.10 -16.11 -9.11
C VAL A 30 0.95 -17.32 -9.52
N LYS A 31 0.57 -18.54 -9.15
CA LYS A 31 1.33 -19.76 -9.46
C LYS A 31 1.34 -20.09 -10.95
N ASP A 32 0.20 -19.97 -11.63
CA ASP A 32 0.10 -20.19 -13.08
C ASP A 32 0.85 -19.11 -13.88
N ARG A 33 0.86 -17.86 -13.37
CA ARG A 33 1.54 -16.77 -14.08
C ARG A 33 3.05 -16.74 -13.91
N THR A 34 3.61 -17.24 -12.82
CA THR A 34 5.07 -17.37 -12.69
C THR A 34 5.64 -18.39 -13.68
N GLN A 35 4.88 -19.39 -14.09
CA GLN A 35 5.30 -20.31 -15.17
C GLN A 35 5.13 -19.68 -16.56
N ALA A 36 4.06 -18.90 -16.78
CA ALA A 36 3.88 -18.15 -18.04
C ALA A 36 4.85 -16.96 -18.19
N TRP A 37 5.44 -16.49 -17.09
CA TRP A 37 6.41 -15.39 -17.09
C TRP A 37 7.77 -15.80 -17.64
N ASN A 38 8.14 -17.09 -17.53
CA ASN A 38 9.42 -17.63 -17.98
C ASN A 38 9.43 -18.02 -19.47
N ALA A 39 8.28 -18.01 -20.13
CA ALA A 39 8.22 -18.10 -21.58
C ALA A 39 8.44 -16.68 -22.13
N ALA A 40 9.69 -16.32 -22.36
CA ALA A 40 10.06 -15.15 -23.14
C ALA A 40 9.58 -15.38 -24.58
N ASP A 41 8.33 -14.99 -24.83
CA ASP A 41 7.86 -14.79 -26.18
C ASP A 41 8.48 -13.47 -26.65
N ASP A 42 9.36 -13.52 -27.66
CA ASP A 42 9.94 -12.37 -28.36
C ASP A 42 8.86 -11.54 -29.11
N ALA A 43 7.58 -11.86 -28.90
CA ALA A 43 6.49 -11.13 -29.51
C ALA A 43 6.37 -9.72 -28.89
N PRO A 44 6.20 -8.67 -29.71
CA PRO A 44 6.02 -7.31 -29.21
C PRO A 44 4.80 -7.25 -28.30
N ILE A 45 5.03 -6.83 -27.05
CA ILE A 45 3.97 -6.69 -26.05
C ILE A 45 3.21 -5.39 -26.30
N ASP A 46 1.88 -5.47 -26.44
CA ASP A 46 1.06 -4.26 -26.49
C ASP A 46 0.97 -3.56 -25.11
N ALA A 47 0.64 -2.28 -25.13
CA ALA A 47 0.61 -1.46 -23.91
C ALA A 47 -0.34 -1.99 -22.82
N ALA A 48 -1.49 -2.55 -23.20
CA ALA A 48 -2.46 -3.08 -22.24
C ALA A 48 -1.93 -4.34 -21.55
N SER A 49 -1.39 -5.28 -22.35
CA SER A 49 -0.75 -6.50 -21.83
C SER A 49 0.47 -6.17 -20.97
N GLY A 50 1.26 -5.17 -21.37
CA GLY A 50 2.39 -4.67 -20.59
C GLY A 50 1.96 -4.13 -19.23
N LEU A 51 0.93 -3.30 -19.17
CA LEU A 51 0.37 -2.78 -17.92
C LEU A 51 -0.15 -3.89 -17.01
N ILE A 52 -0.83 -4.91 -17.56
CA ILE A 52 -1.32 -6.05 -16.78
C ILE A 52 -0.15 -6.84 -16.18
N ARG A 53 0.89 -7.13 -16.96
CA ARG A 53 2.08 -7.86 -16.49
C ARG A 53 2.83 -7.05 -15.43
N LEU A 54 3.05 -5.77 -15.67
CA LEU A 54 3.71 -4.86 -14.71
C LEU A 54 2.93 -4.74 -13.40
N SER A 55 1.60 -4.61 -13.48
CA SER A 55 0.73 -4.63 -12.29
C SER A 55 0.89 -5.92 -11.47
N GLY A 56 0.95 -7.07 -12.13
CA GLY A 56 1.18 -8.35 -11.46
C GLY A 56 2.53 -8.42 -10.75
N LEU A 57 3.60 -7.93 -11.38
CA LEU A 57 4.94 -7.85 -10.80
C LEU A 57 4.97 -6.94 -9.57
N VAL A 58 4.39 -5.74 -9.68
CA VAL A 58 4.30 -4.80 -8.56
C VAL A 58 3.53 -5.40 -7.38
N GLN A 59 2.40 -6.06 -7.64
CA GLN A 59 1.62 -6.73 -6.58
C GLN A 59 2.40 -7.88 -5.94
N PHE A 60 3.13 -8.65 -6.71
CA PHE A 60 3.98 -9.73 -6.19
C PHE A 60 5.07 -9.18 -5.27
N LEU A 61 5.83 -8.17 -5.70
CA LEU A 61 6.86 -7.51 -4.88
C LEU A 61 6.25 -6.92 -3.60
N TYR A 62 5.12 -6.25 -3.72
CA TYR A 62 4.42 -5.67 -2.58
C TYR A 62 4.02 -6.73 -1.55
N ALA A 63 3.56 -7.90 -2.00
CA ALA A 63 3.21 -9.01 -1.12
C ALA A 63 4.44 -9.63 -0.44
N GLN A 64 5.54 -9.80 -1.18
CA GLN A 64 6.80 -10.33 -0.65
C GLN A 64 7.39 -9.40 0.41
N ILE A 65 7.45 -8.11 0.12
CA ILE A 65 7.97 -7.12 1.06
C ILE A 65 7.07 -7.01 2.28
N SER A 66 5.74 -7.03 2.10
CA SER A 66 4.81 -7.05 3.25
C SER A 66 5.11 -8.21 4.20
N ALA A 67 5.35 -9.40 3.67
CA ALA A 67 5.67 -10.58 4.47
C ALA A 67 7.00 -10.42 5.24
N ARG A 68 8.02 -9.80 4.64
CA ARG A 68 9.30 -9.50 5.32
C ARG A 68 9.14 -8.56 6.52
N HIS A 69 8.14 -7.67 6.47
CA HIS A 69 7.79 -6.75 7.56
C HIS A 69 6.72 -7.31 8.51
N ASP A 70 6.41 -8.61 8.41
CA ASP A 70 5.34 -9.24 9.20
C ASP A 70 3.99 -8.52 9.04
N LEU A 71 3.69 -8.05 7.84
CA LEU A 71 2.45 -7.38 7.46
C LEU A 71 1.71 -8.19 6.39
N THR A 72 0.39 -8.15 6.41
CA THR A 72 -0.36 -8.49 5.20
C THR A 72 -0.32 -7.30 4.23
N PRO A 73 -0.46 -7.52 2.91
CA PRO A 73 -0.49 -6.42 1.93
C PRO A 73 -1.53 -5.34 2.25
N VAL A 74 -2.69 -5.75 2.80
CA VAL A 74 -3.76 -4.82 3.20
C VAL A 74 -3.36 -4.01 4.43
N GLN A 75 -2.65 -4.60 5.40
CA GLN A 75 -2.11 -3.88 6.56
C GLN A 75 -1.03 -2.89 6.12
N ALA A 76 -0.09 -3.31 5.28
CA ALA A 76 0.93 -2.44 4.74
C ALA A 76 0.32 -1.23 4.01
N ARG A 77 -0.68 -1.46 3.16
CA ARG A 77 -1.43 -0.38 2.50
C ARG A 77 -2.08 0.58 3.51
N LEU A 78 -2.71 0.06 4.58
CA LEU A 78 -3.30 0.89 5.62
C LEU A 78 -2.25 1.77 6.30
N LEU A 79 -1.10 1.21 6.67
CA LEU A 79 -0.03 1.96 7.30
C LEU A 79 0.49 3.07 6.37
N CYS A 80 0.72 2.79 5.10
CA CYS A 80 1.13 3.80 4.12
C CYS A 80 0.11 4.93 3.98
N MET A 81 -1.18 4.62 3.93
CA MET A 81 -2.24 5.63 3.88
C MET A 81 -2.28 6.50 5.13
N LEU A 82 -2.08 5.91 6.31
CA LEU A 82 -2.04 6.64 7.58
C LEU A 82 -0.74 7.43 7.77
N ALA A 83 0.31 7.12 7.05
CA ALA A 83 1.55 7.90 7.04
C ALA A 83 1.36 9.31 6.43
N GLU A 84 0.36 9.48 5.57
CA GLU A 84 -0.03 10.77 5.01
C GLU A 84 -0.76 11.66 6.02
N GLY A 85 -1.29 11.08 7.11
CA GLY A 85 -2.01 11.78 8.17
C GLY A 85 -3.19 10.98 8.74
N PRO A 86 -3.84 11.54 9.77
CA PRO A 86 -5.05 10.96 10.37
C PRO A 86 -6.17 10.82 9.35
N LYS A 87 -6.87 9.68 9.34
CA LYS A 87 -7.99 9.44 8.43
C LYS A 87 -9.21 8.90 9.16
N GLY A 88 -10.39 9.37 8.75
CA GLY A 88 -11.67 8.88 9.27
C GLY A 88 -12.03 7.50 8.71
N MET A 89 -12.83 6.73 9.48
CA MET A 89 -13.25 5.38 9.07
C MET A 89 -14.01 5.37 7.74
N ALA A 90 -14.84 6.39 7.47
CA ALA A 90 -15.57 6.50 6.21
C ALA A 90 -14.66 6.79 5.01
N GLU A 91 -13.63 7.61 5.21
CA GLU A 91 -12.62 7.90 4.20
C GLU A 91 -11.80 6.65 3.87
N LEU A 92 -11.32 5.94 4.89
CA LEU A 92 -10.59 4.69 4.73
C LEU A 92 -11.44 3.64 3.99
N ALA A 93 -12.73 3.48 4.35
CA ALA A 93 -13.62 2.53 3.70
C ALA A 93 -13.76 2.82 2.19
N ARG A 94 -13.91 4.09 1.81
CA ARG A 94 -13.93 4.51 0.41
C ARG A 94 -12.61 4.20 -0.32
N CYS A 95 -11.48 4.50 0.31
CA CYS A 95 -10.16 4.26 -0.26
C CYS A 95 -9.83 2.77 -0.44
N PHE A 96 -10.35 1.93 0.43
CA PHE A 96 -10.18 0.47 0.33
C PHE A 96 -11.24 -0.20 -0.57
N GLY A 97 -12.34 0.49 -0.90
CA GLY A 97 -13.45 -0.10 -1.64
C GLY A 97 -14.14 -1.21 -0.87
N VAL A 98 -14.19 -1.12 0.46
CA VAL A 98 -14.77 -2.13 1.34
C VAL A 98 -15.84 -1.54 2.25
N GLU A 99 -16.72 -2.41 2.76
CA GLU A 99 -17.69 -2.00 3.76
C GLU A 99 -17.02 -1.64 5.09
N LYS A 100 -17.67 -0.76 5.86
CA LYS A 100 -17.19 -0.26 7.15
C LYS A 100 -16.89 -1.39 8.14
N ALA A 101 -17.66 -2.49 8.13
CA ALA A 101 -17.46 -3.63 9.01
C ALA A 101 -16.12 -4.35 8.73
N ALA A 102 -15.80 -4.59 7.45
CA ALA A 102 -14.54 -5.22 7.04
C ALA A 102 -13.33 -4.33 7.41
N LEU A 103 -13.45 -3.02 7.20
CA LEU A 103 -12.43 -2.06 7.59
C LEU A 103 -12.22 -2.03 9.11
N THR A 104 -13.30 -2.08 9.90
CA THR A 104 -13.19 -2.13 11.37
C THR A 104 -12.32 -3.28 11.82
N GLY A 105 -12.55 -4.49 11.30
CA GLY A 105 -11.71 -5.64 11.61
C GLY A 105 -10.25 -5.50 11.18
N LEU A 106 -9.97 -4.79 10.08
CA LEU A 106 -8.60 -4.49 9.67
C LEU A 106 -7.93 -3.53 10.66
N VAL A 107 -8.59 -2.43 11.00
CA VAL A 107 -8.08 -1.42 11.95
C VAL A 107 -7.85 -2.05 13.33
N ASP A 108 -8.80 -2.86 13.83
CA ASP A 108 -8.66 -3.57 15.11
C ASP A 108 -7.44 -4.47 15.16
N ARG A 109 -7.12 -5.16 14.05
CA ARG A 109 -5.91 -5.99 13.97
C ARG A 109 -4.62 -5.17 14.02
N VAL A 110 -4.58 -4.05 13.32
CA VAL A 110 -3.41 -3.15 13.30
C VAL A 110 -3.24 -2.44 14.64
N GLU A 111 -4.35 -2.07 15.29
CA GLU A 111 -4.38 -1.46 16.62
C GLU A 111 -3.89 -2.44 17.71
N ARG A 112 -4.35 -3.70 17.69
CA ARG A 112 -3.85 -4.76 18.60
C ARG A 112 -2.36 -5.03 18.45
N ARG A 113 -1.78 -4.78 17.27
CA ARG A 113 -0.34 -4.85 17.04
C ARG A 113 0.40 -3.59 17.48
N GLY A 114 -0.28 -2.60 18.01
CA GLY A 114 0.31 -1.34 18.45
C GLY A 114 0.82 -0.46 17.31
N LEU A 115 0.40 -0.70 16.06
CA LEU A 115 0.87 0.06 14.90
C LEU A 115 -0.01 1.27 14.58
N ALA A 116 -1.28 1.22 14.98
CA ALA A 116 -2.20 2.34 14.86
C ALA A 116 -3.00 2.52 16.14
N LYS A 117 -3.70 3.63 16.26
CA LYS A 117 -4.63 3.93 17.36
C LYS A 117 -5.78 4.77 16.87
N ARG A 118 -6.94 4.64 17.51
CA ARG A 118 -8.05 5.57 17.32
C ARG A 118 -7.85 6.78 18.22
N THR A 119 -8.03 7.96 17.64
CA THR A 119 -7.99 9.25 18.36
C THR A 119 -9.29 10.00 18.15
N PRO A 120 -9.89 10.60 19.20
CA PRO A 120 -11.09 11.41 19.03
C PRO A 120 -10.79 12.65 18.19
N VAL A 121 -11.78 13.08 17.40
CA VAL A 121 -11.67 14.33 16.64
C VAL A 121 -11.98 15.49 17.57
N TYR A 122 -11.12 16.51 17.57
CA TYR A 122 -11.35 17.72 18.34
C TYR A 122 -12.66 18.39 17.87
N GLY A 123 -13.56 18.66 18.82
CA GLY A 123 -14.86 19.29 18.53
C GLY A 123 -15.98 18.32 18.13
N ASP A 124 -15.70 17.05 17.85
CA ASP A 124 -16.73 16.03 17.57
C ASP A 124 -16.47 14.75 18.38
N ARG A 125 -17.20 14.58 19.48
CA ARG A 125 -17.09 13.41 20.36
C ARG A 125 -17.53 12.09 19.72
N ARG A 126 -18.18 12.11 18.56
CA ARG A 126 -18.66 10.93 17.85
C ARG A 126 -17.73 10.52 16.71
N ALA A 127 -16.83 11.41 16.30
CA ALA A 127 -15.89 11.15 15.23
C ALA A 127 -14.54 10.65 15.77
N TRP A 128 -14.01 9.62 15.11
CA TRP A 128 -12.71 9.04 15.42
C TRP A 128 -11.85 9.00 14.17
N HIS A 129 -10.61 9.43 14.33
CA HIS A 129 -9.58 9.22 13.32
C HIS A 129 -8.70 8.03 13.70
N VAL A 130 -8.23 7.32 12.71
CA VAL A 130 -7.15 6.34 12.84
C VAL A 130 -5.84 7.06 12.56
N THR A 131 -4.86 6.88 13.45
CA THR A 131 -3.52 7.47 13.35
C THR A 131 -2.47 6.42 13.58
N LEU A 132 -1.28 6.60 13.02
CA LEU A 132 -0.14 5.75 13.35
C LEU A 132 0.39 6.04 14.75
N THR A 133 0.81 5.00 15.43
CA THR A 133 1.72 5.10 16.57
C THR A 133 3.15 5.38 16.09
N GLU A 134 4.09 5.59 17.00
CA GLU A 134 5.50 5.71 16.64
C GLU A 134 6.03 4.41 16.01
N ALA A 135 5.65 3.25 16.56
CA ALA A 135 5.96 1.95 15.96
C ALA A 135 5.36 1.80 14.56
N GLY A 136 4.12 2.24 14.36
CA GLY A 136 3.45 2.23 13.06
C GLY A 136 4.13 3.14 12.04
N ARG A 137 4.61 4.33 12.44
CA ARG A 137 5.37 5.23 11.56
C ARG A 137 6.68 4.59 11.09
N ARG A 138 7.43 3.98 12.02
CA ARG A 138 8.66 3.25 11.67
C ARG A 138 8.38 2.08 10.73
N ALA A 139 7.36 1.28 11.01
CA ALA A 139 6.98 0.16 10.15
C ALA A 139 6.53 0.62 8.74
N ALA A 140 5.73 1.69 8.66
CA ALA A 140 5.31 2.26 7.38
C ALA A 140 6.51 2.80 6.57
N ALA A 141 7.43 3.51 7.22
CA ALA A 141 8.61 4.07 6.58
C ALA A 141 9.56 2.99 6.08
N ALA A 142 9.84 1.97 6.89
CA ALA A 142 10.70 0.84 6.51
C ALA A 142 10.10 0.07 5.32
N PHE A 143 8.81 -0.28 5.39
CA PHE A 143 8.11 -0.94 4.31
C PHE A 143 8.11 -0.10 3.02
N HIS A 144 7.75 1.18 3.11
CA HIS A 144 7.71 2.09 1.94
C HIS A 144 9.09 2.24 1.31
N GLY A 145 10.13 2.41 2.13
CA GLY A 145 11.51 2.53 1.65
C GLY A 145 11.98 1.30 0.87
N GLU A 146 11.67 0.09 1.38
CA GLU A 146 12.03 -1.15 0.70
C GLU A 146 11.25 -1.34 -0.61
N VAL A 147 9.94 -1.07 -0.62
CA VAL A 147 9.13 -1.12 -1.86
C VAL A 147 9.68 -0.14 -2.90
N THR A 148 10.00 1.08 -2.48
CA THR A 148 10.54 2.10 -3.40
C THR A 148 11.88 1.66 -3.98
N ALA A 149 12.79 1.14 -3.16
CA ALA A 149 14.10 0.68 -3.60
C ALA A 149 14.01 -0.48 -4.61
N GLU A 150 13.14 -1.45 -4.35
CA GLU A 150 12.92 -2.59 -5.26
C GLU A 150 12.31 -2.13 -6.60
N LEU A 151 11.33 -1.22 -6.56
CA LEU A 151 10.73 -0.69 -7.79
C LEU A 151 11.70 0.20 -8.57
N GLU A 152 12.51 1.01 -7.89
CA GLU A 152 13.58 1.80 -8.53
C GLU A 152 14.64 0.90 -9.18
N SER A 153 14.98 -0.22 -8.55
CA SER A 153 15.89 -1.22 -9.11
C SER A 153 15.36 -1.76 -10.46
N LEU A 154 14.06 -2.06 -10.55
CA LEU A 154 13.46 -2.50 -11.83
C LEU A 154 13.58 -1.43 -12.92
N VAL A 155 13.28 -0.18 -12.58
CA VAL A 155 13.33 0.92 -13.54
C VAL A 155 14.77 1.29 -13.91
N SER A 156 15.74 1.04 -13.04
CA SER A 156 17.15 1.31 -13.28
C SER A 156 17.75 0.45 -14.41
N ALA A 157 17.10 -0.67 -14.77
CA ALA A 157 17.49 -1.50 -15.89
C ALA A 157 17.25 -0.83 -17.26
N LEU A 158 16.40 0.22 -17.30
CA LEU A 158 16.15 0.99 -18.51
C LEU A 158 17.31 1.96 -18.81
N ALA A 159 17.59 2.18 -20.12
CA ALA A 159 18.46 3.28 -20.54
C ALA A 159 17.90 4.63 -20.04
N PRO A 160 18.76 5.65 -19.81
CA PRO A 160 18.32 6.92 -19.23
C PRO A 160 17.15 7.60 -19.99
N ASP A 161 17.19 7.60 -21.32
CA ASP A 161 16.14 8.19 -22.15
C ASP A 161 14.83 7.41 -22.09
N ASP A 162 14.89 6.08 -22.09
CA ASP A 162 13.72 5.20 -21.96
C ASP A 162 13.08 5.35 -20.57
N ARG A 163 13.89 5.51 -19.53
CA ARG A 163 13.41 5.77 -18.17
C ARG A 163 12.62 7.07 -18.09
N GLU A 164 13.13 8.12 -18.73
CA GLU A 164 12.43 9.41 -18.76
C GLU A 164 11.15 9.33 -19.60
N HIS A 165 11.15 8.63 -20.73
CA HIS A 165 9.93 8.38 -21.52
C HIS A 165 8.89 7.61 -20.72
N PHE A 166 9.32 6.53 -20.02
CA PHE A 166 8.45 5.74 -19.16
C PHE A 166 7.87 6.59 -18.02
N ARG A 167 8.71 7.40 -17.35
CA ARG A 167 8.26 8.31 -16.29
C ARG A 167 7.20 9.30 -16.80
N ARG A 168 7.42 9.92 -17.95
CA ARG A 168 6.46 10.85 -18.58
C ARG A 168 5.15 10.17 -18.93
N GLY A 169 5.23 8.96 -19.50
CA GLY A 169 4.05 8.16 -19.83
C GLY A 169 3.22 7.84 -18.60
N MET A 170 3.85 7.38 -17.51
CA MET A 170 3.17 7.11 -16.23
C MET A 170 2.47 8.37 -15.67
N VAL A 171 3.16 9.52 -15.68
CA VAL A 171 2.58 10.79 -15.19
C VAL A 171 1.35 11.17 -16.01
N ALA A 172 1.42 11.06 -17.33
CA ALA A 172 0.30 11.37 -18.23
C ALA A 172 -0.91 10.46 -17.97
N ILE A 173 -0.69 9.14 -17.81
CA ILE A 173 -1.76 8.18 -17.52
C ILE A 173 -2.40 8.49 -16.15
N ILE A 174 -1.59 8.73 -15.11
CA ILE A 174 -2.08 9.04 -13.77
C ILE A 174 -2.90 10.33 -13.77
N ALA A 175 -2.42 11.37 -14.48
CA ALA A 175 -3.13 12.65 -14.61
C ALA A 175 -4.48 12.47 -15.32
N ALA A 176 -4.53 11.70 -16.41
CA ALA A 176 -5.76 11.40 -17.12
C ALA A 176 -6.77 10.63 -16.25
N CYS A 177 -6.31 9.68 -15.46
CA CYS A 177 -7.16 8.96 -14.49
C CYS A 177 -7.67 9.89 -13.38
N GLY A 178 -6.89 10.91 -12.98
CA GLY A 178 -7.28 11.91 -11.98
C GLY A 178 -8.35 12.88 -12.47
N ALA A 179 -8.32 13.23 -13.74
CA ALA A 179 -9.24 14.21 -14.33
C ALA A 179 -10.61 13.64 -14.75
N GLY A 180 -10.74 12.32 -14.91
CA GLY A 180 -11.98 11.70 -15.43
C GLY A 180 -12.00 10.18 -15.41
N GLY A 181 -11.08 9.55 -14.69
CA GLY A 181 -10.96 8.10 -14.60
C GLY A 181 -12.14 7.42 -13.89
N PRO A 182 -12.27 6.09 -14.02
CA PRO A 182 -13.35 5.34 -13.41
C PRO A 182 -13.41 5.62 -11.90
N ARG A 183 -14.59 5.97 -11.42
CA ARG A 183 -14.85 6.32 -10.03
C ARG A 183 -14.39 5.18 -9.12
N GLY A 184 -13.30 5.37 -8.39
CA GLY A 184 -12.80 4.37 -7.43
C GLY A 184 -11.30 4.19 -7.35
N VAL A 185 -10.48 4.84 -8.17
CA VAL A 185 -9.02 4.80 -8.02
C VAL A 185 -8.60 5.81 -6.94
N PRO A 186 -8.11 5.39 -5.77
CA PRO A 186 -7.65 6.31 -4.73
C PRO A 186 -6.36 7.00 -5.21
N HIS A 187 -6.37 8.32 -5.24
CA HIS A 187 -5.18 9.12 -5.51
C HIS A 187 -4.28 9.13 -4.27
N HIS A 188 -3.26 8.28 -4.25
CA HIS A 188 -2.21 8.29 -3.24
C HIS A 188 -0.89 8.66 -3.89
N THR A 189 -0.70 9.94 -4.16
CA THR A 189 0.58 10.46 -4.65
C THR A 189 0.89 11.79 -4.00
N LYS A 190 1.18 11.74 -2.70
CA LYS A 190 1.98 12.80 -2.10
C LYS A 190 3.31 12.16 -1.68
N PRO A 191 4.45 12.60 -2.23
CA PRO A 191 5.73 12.08 -1.77
C PRO A 191 5.86 12.36 -0.28
N LEU A 192 6.22 11.35 0.50
CA LEU A 192 6.60 11.52 1.90
C LEU A 192 7.75 12.54 1.92
N ARG A 193 7.52 13.71 2.48
CA ARG A 193 8.57 14.70 2.70
C ARG A 193 9.61 14.07 3.62
N ASN A 194 10.79 13.82 3.08
CA ASN A 194 11.97 13.59 3.89
C ASN A 194 12.20 14.84 4.73
N SER A 195 11.89 14.77 6.01
CA SER A 195 12.25 15.77 7.00
C SER A 195 13.73 15.59 7.39
N SER A 196 14.63 15.77 6.44
CA SER A 196 16.06 15.94 6.67
C SER A 196 16.43 17.38 6.27
N SER A 197 16.02 18.33 7.08
CA SER A 197 16.62 19.65 7.12
C SER A 197 17.23 19.82 8.49
N ALA A 198 18.57 19.69 8.51
CA ALA A 198 19.40 20.04 9.65
C ALA A 198 19.17 21.48 10.10
N PRO A 199 19.28 21.81 11.39
CA PRO A 199 19.17 23.18 11.87
C PRO A 199 20.38 23.96 11.39
N SER A 200 20.16 25.04 10.63
CA SER A 200 21.16 26.03 10.28
C SER A 200 21.63 26.76 11.54
N GLU A 201 22.94 26.81 11.70
CA GLU A 201 23.69 27.52 12.71
C GLU A 201 23.24 28.99 12.84
N ILE A 202 22.92 29.36 14.07
CA ILE A 202 22.77 30.76 14.45
C ILE A 202 24.18 31.27 14.75
N THR A 203 24.76 31.94 13.77
CA THR A 203 25.98 32.74 13.99
C THR A 203 25.64 33.98 14.79
N GLY A 204 26.09 34.04 16.02
CA GLY A 204 26.07 35.21 16.87
C GLY A 204 26.91 36.34 16.25
N ARG A 205 26.29 37.50 16.16
CA ARG A 205 27.00 38.76 15.87
C ARG A 205 26.99 39.61 17.14
N SER A 206 28.10 39.54 17.87
CA SER A 206 28.49 40.54 18.85
C SER A 206 28.89 41.81 18.11
N GLY A 207 28.30 42.93 18.47
CA GLY A 207 28.64 44.27 18.03
C GLY A 207 28.80 45.16 19.25
N SER A 208 29.90 45.77 19.33
CA SER A 208 30.35 46.78 20.29
C SER A 208 29.44 47.95 20.38
#